data_b15c958ec545edfed2f042c4d58d6e87
#
_entry.id   b15c958ec545edfed2f042c4d58d6e87
#
_cell.length_a   1.000
_cell.length_b   1.000
_cell.length_c   1.000
_cell.angle_alpha   90.00
_cell.angle_beta   90.00
_cell.angle_gamma   90.00
#
_symmetry.space_group_name_H-M   'P 1'
#
loop_
_entity.id
_entity.type
_entity.pdbx_description
1 polymer ?
#
loop_
_entity_poly.entity_id
_entity_poly.type
_entity_poly.pdbx_seq_one_letter_code
_entity_poly.pdbx_strand_id
1 'polypeptide(L)'
;MSAAQKTKVILATATPGGGFPAYGWPYAEVLNEADPTLAIEPINTKGSNENVASLDEGKFDLGLVTGEVTYEAINGLGRAKADNLRIINATFSQAGMFMVKADSPCRSISDLKGKPIAWGAASSGFIVLARYVMDGLGLDMKQDFEPHLLEKAGDGPPMVLDGRAAAMWGGGVGWPPFTSIAKGPAGGRFIGPSAKEIERIQTKHSFLKRSTLPAGSYPGQSGPIESVGSWPFVLARASLPDDVAYRLARALHKGHAALAAKIDQAQESTLENTLAAAPTRDLIHPGVLKYMREISLIK
;
A
#
# COMPACT_ATOMS: atom_id res chain seq x y z
N MET A 1 -36.29 18.87 -11.86
CA MET A 1 -35.13 19.19 -11.02
C MET A 1 -33.91 18.68 -11.77
N SER A 2 -32.98 19.54 -12.21
CA SER A 2 -31.75 19.13 -12.85
C SER A 2 -30.89 18.33 -11.84
N ALA A 3 -30.49 17.12 -12.16
CA ALA A 3 -29.56 16.39 -11.32
C ALA A 3 -28.29 17.25 -11.17
N ALA A 4 -27.93 17.58 -9.93
CA ALA A 4 -26.69 18.33 -9.68
C ALA A 4 -25.52 17.58 -10.31
N GLN A 5 -24.73 18.27 -11.13
CA GLN A 5 -23.58 17.67 -11.81
C GLN A 5 -22.59 17.17 -10.76
N LYS A 6 -22.35 15.86 -10.77
CA LYS A 6 -21.38 15.24 -9.83
C LYS A 6 -19.96 15.71 -10.11
N THR A 7 -19.18 15.91 -9.06
CA THR A 7 -17.75 16.16 -9.19
C THR A 7 -17.03 14.87 -9.53
N LYS A 8 -16.52 14.77 -10.76
CA LYS A 8 -15.74 13.63 -11.21
C LYS A 8 -14.33 13.67 -10.59
N VAL A 9 -13.88 12.53 -10.06
CA VAL A 9 -12.56 12.37 -9.42
C VAL A 9 -11.95 11.03 -9.87
N ILE A 10 -10.83 11.06 -10.58
CA ILE A 10 -10.15 9.86 -11.05
C ILE A 10 -9.17 9.37 -9.97
N LEU A 11 -9.33 8.12 -9.54
CA LEU A 11 -8.48 7.45 -8.58
C LEU A 11 -7.57 6.42 -9.27
N ALA A 12 -6.28 6.71 -9.38
CA ALA A 12 -5.28 5.77 -9.87
C ALA A 12 -4.97 4.71 -8.80
N THR A 13 -5.02 3.43 -9.18
CA THR A 13 -4.79 2.30 -8.26
C THR A 13 -3.45 1.61 -8.57
N ALA A 14 -3.46 0.41 -9.11
CA ALA A 14 -2.29 -0.36 -9.53
C ALA A 14 -2.66 -1.46 -10.53
N THR A 15 -1.75 -2.41 -10.77
CA THR A 15 -2.00 -3.54 -11.66
C THR A 15 -3.12 -4.46 -11.13
N PRO A 16 -3.93 -5.04 -12.00
CA PRO A 16 -4.95 -6.01 -11.62
C PRO A 16 -4.40 -7.14 -10.74
N GLY A 17 -5.21 -7.58 -9.78
CA GLY A 17 -4.84 -8.62 -8.82
C GLY A 17 -3.98 -8.13 -7.65
N GLY A 18 -3.64 -6.84 -7.59
CA GLY A 18 -2.92 -6.21 -6.47
C GLY A 18 -3.83 -5.67 -5.37
N GLY A 19 -3.21 -5.24 -4.27
CA GLY A 19 -3.94 -4.71 -3.11
C GLY A 19 -4.61 -3.35 -3.37
N PHE A 20 -3.99 -2.48 -4.15
CA PHE A 20 -4.57 -1.16 -4.43
C PHE A 20 -5.84 -1.24 -5.28
N PRO A 21 -5.95 -2.06 -6.34
CA PRO A 21 -7.25 -2.29 -6.95
C PRO A 21 -8.27 -2.89 -5.98
N ALA A 22 -7.88 -3.91 -5.19
CA ALA A 22 -8.77 -4.54 -4.21
C ALA A 22 -9.32 -3.55 -3.17
N TYR A 23 -8.56 -2.52 -2.83
CA TYR A 23 -8.96 -1.44 -1.94
C TYR A 23 -9.72 -0.32 -2.67
N GLY A 24 -9.22 0.12 -3.82
CA GLY A 24 -9.66 1.34 -4.50
C GLY A 24 -11.09 1.28 -5.04
N TRP A 25 -11.53 0.11 -5.54
CA TRP A 25 -12.91 -0.07 -6.00
C TRP A 25 -13.93 0.05 -4.87
N PRO A 26 -13.83 -0.72 -3.75
CA PRO A 26 -14.73 -0.54 -2.60
C PRO A 26 -14.63 0.85 -1.96
N TYR A 27 -13.43 1.45 -1.91
CA TYR A 27 -13.25 2.83 -1.44
C TYR A 27 -14.09 3.82 -2.25
N ALA A 28 -13.98 3.76 -3.59
CA ALA A 28 -14.74 4.64 -4.48
C ALA A 28 -16.26 4.41 -4.34
N GLU A 29 -16.72 3.16 -4.29
CA GLU A 29 -18.11 2.79 -4.12
C GLU A 29 -18.69 3.41 -2.83
N VAL A 30 -18.03 3.14 -1.70
CA VAL A 30 -18.52 3.62 -0.38
C VAL A 30 -18.48 5.15 -0.27
N LEU A 31 -17.46 5.81 -0.78
CA LEU A 31 -17.40 7.28 -0.72
C LEU A 31 -18.43 7.94 -1.64
N ASN A 32 -18.69 7.36 -2.80
CA ASN A 32 -19.76 7.82 -3.71
C ASN A 32 -21.17 7.64 -3.10
N GLU A 33 -21.36 6.60 -2.29
CA GLU A 33 -22.61 6.40 -1.55
C GLU A 33 -22.73 7.40 -0.38
N ALA A 34 -21.63 7.62 0.36
CA ALA A 34 -21.59 8.54 1.50
C ALA A 34 -21.72 10.02 1.11
N ASP A 35 -21.28 10.37 -0.10
CA ASP A 35 -21.45 11.71 -0.70
C ASP A 35 -21.89 11.58 -2.17
N PRO A 36 -23.19 11.57 -2.47
CA PRO A 36 -23.72 11.42 -3.84
C PRO A 36 -23.34 12.53 -4.82
N THR A 37 -22.72 13.60 -4.35
CA THR A 37 -22.20 14.69 -5.19
C THR A 37 -20.80 14.40 -5.74
N LEU A 38 -20.15 13.35 -5.25
CA LEU A 38 -18.90 12.81 -5.80
C LEU A 38 -19.18 11.74 -6.86
N ALA A 39 -18.24 11.60 -7.80
CA ALA A 39 -18.15 10.51 -8.76
C ALA A 39 -16.69 10.07 -8.85
N ILE A 40 -16.26 9.27 -7.87
CA ILE A 40 -14.91 8.71 -7.83
C ILE A 40 -14.87 7.52 -8.77
N GLU A 41 -13.95 7.56 -9.75
CA GLU A 41 -13.77 6.52 -10.75
C GLU A 41 -12.37 5.90 -10.57
N PRO A 42 -12.27 4.66 -10.04
CA PRO A 42 -10.99 3.99 -9.94
C PRO A 42 -10.53 3.46 -11.30
N ILE A 43 -9.23 3.57 -11.57
CA ILE A 43 -8.60 3.03 -12.77
C ILE A 43 -7.36 2.21 -12.41
N ASN A 44 -7.04 1.23 -13.25
CA ASN A 44 -5.79 0.51 -13.12
C ASN A 44 -4.62 1.31 -13.70
N THR A 45 -3.47 1.19 -13.04
CA THR A 45 -2.18 1.76 -13.44
C THR A 45 -1.08 0.72 -13.24
N LYS A 46 0.17 1.10 -13.47
CA LYS A 46 1.32 0.24 -13.15
C LYS A 46 1.71 0.29 -11.66
N GLY A 47 1.13 1.21 -10.87
CA GLY A 47 1.34 1.33 -9.42
C GLY A 47 1.94 2.66 -8.99
N SER A 48 2.45 2.69 -7.76
CA SER A 48 2.83 3.92 -7.03
C SER A 48 3.74 4.86 -7.80
N ASN A 49 4.74 4.35 -8.53
CA ASN A 49 5.67 5.19 -9.28
C ASN A 49 5.01 5.94 -10.44
N GLU A 50 4.11 5.26 -11.18
CA GLU A 50 3.30 5.89 -12.23
C GLU A 50 2.31 6.88 -11.62
N ASN A 51 1.68 6.51 -10.50
CA ASN A 51 0.69 7.35 -9.83
C ASN A 51 1.29 8.69 -9.39
N VAL A 52 2.49 8.70 -8.80
CA VAL A 52 3.20 9.94 -8.43
C VAL A 52 3.46 10.81 -9.65
N ALA A 53 4.03 10.24 -10.72
CA ALA A 53 4.33 11.00 -11.94
C ALA A 53 3.05 11.57 -12.57
N SER A 54 1.99 10.77 -12.63
CA SER A 54 0.72 11.17 -13.24
C SER A 54 -0.05 12.21 -12.41
N LEU A 55 0.06 12.18 -11.08
CA LEU A 55 -0.44 13.24 -10.19
C LEU A 55 0.31 14.56 -10.43
N ASP A 56 1.64 14.50 -10.55
CA ASP A 56 2.49 15.66 -10.83
C ASP A 56 2.15 16.30 -12.17
N GLU A 57 1.90 15.47 -13.19
CA GLU A 57 1.47 15.90 -14.53
C GLU A 57 -0.01 16.31 -14.61
N GLY A 58 -0.79 16.14 -13.54
CA GLY A 58 -2.22 16.47 -13.50
C GLY A 58 -3.12 15.54 -14.31
N LYS A 59 -2.65 14.32 -14.64
CA LYS A 59 -3.43 13.32 -15.38
C LYS A 59 -4.53 12.68 -14.54
N PHE A 60 -4.33 12.56 -13.24
CA PHE A 60 -5.27 11.99 -12.27
C PHE A 60 -5.50 12.98 -11.12
N ASP A 61 -6.62 12.81 -10.42
CA ASP A 61 -6.95 13.64 -9.26
C ASP A 61 -6.42 13.04 -7.98
N LEU A 62 -6.50 11.70 -7.85
CA LEU A 62 -6.07 10.91 -6.71
C LEU A 62 -5.20 9.74 -7.17
N GLY A 63 -4.30 9.29 -6.31
CA GLY A 63 -3.50 8.09 -6.54
C GLY A 63 -3.21 7.34 -5.25
N LEU A 64 -3.32 6.01 -5.31
CA LEU A 64 -2.85 5.14 -4.24
C LEU A 64 -1.32 4.98 -4.37
N VAL A 65 -0.60 5.37 -3.33
CA VAL A 65 0.86 5.40 -3.33
C VAL A 65 1.37 4.83 -2.01
N THR A 66 2.33 3.90 -2.08
CA THR A 66 2.96 3.36 -0.86
C THR A 66 3.77 4.43 -0.14
N GLY A 67 3.95 4.27 1.16
CA GLY A 67 4.65 5.25 1.98
C GLY A 67 6.11 5.42 1.58
N GLU A 68 6.79 4.37 1.11
CA GLU A 68 8.16 4.43 0.63
C GLU A 68 8.29 5.31 -0.62
N VAL A 69 7.38 5.13 -1.58
CA VAL A 69 7.34 5.95 -2.80
C VAL A 69 6.93 7.39 -2.48
N THR A 70 6.00 7.57 -1.53
CA THR A 70 5.67 8.90 -1.01
C THR A 70 6.89 9.56 -0.37
N TYR A 71 7.62 8.83 0.48
CA TYR A 71 8.86 9.32 1.12
C TYR A 71 9.91 9.73 0.08
N GLU A 72 10.15 8.91 -0.94
CA GLU A 72 11.06 9.25 -2.04
C GLU A 72 10.61 10.50 -2.80
N ALA A 73 9.31 10.58 -3.12
CA ALA A 73 8.76 11.70 -3.88
C ALA A 73 8.89 13.05 -3.13
N ILE A 74 8.52 13.10 -1.86
CA ILE A 74 8.58 14.35 -1.07
C ILE A 74 10.01 14.77 -0.71
N ASN A 75 10.98 13.84 -0.71
CA ASN A 75 12.38 14.13 -0.42
C ASN A 75 13.26 14.21 -1.67
N GLY A 76 12.74 13.95 -2.86
CA GLY A 76 13.53 13.97 -4.09
C GLY A 76 14.58 12.87 -4.17
N LEU A 77 14.28 11.66 -3.66
CA LEU A 77 15.19 10.54 -3.65
C LEU A 77 14.99 9.68 -4.91
N GLY A 78 16.02 9.62 -5.76
CA GLY A 78 15.95 8.87 -7.01
C GLY A 78 14.99 9.42 -8.06
N ARG A 79 14.38 10.57 -7.81
CA ARG A 79 13.44 11.31 -8.67
C ARG A 79 13.43 12.79 -8.32
N ALA A 80 12.81 13.62 -9.18
CA ALA A 80 12.54 15.01 -8.83
C ALA A 80 11.65 15.09 -7.58
N LYS A 81 11.89 16.09 -6.74
CA LYS A 81 11.07 16.35 -5.56
C LYS A 81 9.66 16.77 -5.98
N ALA A 82 8.65 16.14 -5.42
CA ALA A 82 7.25 16.45 -5.69
C ALA A 82 6.68 17.35 -4.57
N ASP A 83 6.74 18.67 -4.77
CA ASP A 83 6.24 19.65 -3.80
C ASP A 83 4.71 19.84 -3.85
N ASN A 84 4.07 19.34 -4.91
CA ASN A 84 2.64 19.51 -5.19
C ASN A 84 1.76 18.32 -4.74
N LEU A 85 2.29 17.37 -3.99
CA LEU A 85 1.51 16.25 -3.45
C LEU A 85 0.93 16.58 -2.08
N ARG A 86 -0.32 16.13 -1.85
CA ARG A 86 -1.00 16.25 -0.55
C ARG A 86 -1.68 14.94 -0.20
N ILE A 87 -1.73 14.63 1.09
CA ILE A 87 -2.38 13.44 1.64
C ILE A 87 -3.88 13.73 1.82
N ILE A 88 -4.72 12.88 1.25
CA ILE A 88 -6.16 12.84 1.53
C ILE A 88 -6.41 11.95 2.74
N ASN A 89 -5.91 10.71 2.72
CA ASN A 89 -5.95 9.81 3.86
C ASN A 89 -4.84 8.75 3.79
N ALA A 90 -4.45 8.22 4.96
CA ALA A 90 -3.76 6.95 5.06
C ALA A 90 -4.74 5.80 4.83
N THR A 91 -4.28 4.71 4.23
CA THR A 91 -5.14 3.57 3.92
C THR A 91 -5.08 2.49 5.00
N PHE A 92 -4.00 1.73 5.04
CA PHE A 92 -3.76 0.62 5.97
C PHE A 92 -2.25 0.45 6.17
N SER A 93 -1.84 -0.18 7.26
CA SER A 93 -0.43 -0.48 7.50
C SER A 93 0.06 -1.60 6.57
N GLN A 94 1.29 -1.50 6.09
CA GLN A 94 1.92 -2.51 5.26
C GLN A 94 3.23 -2.97 5.88
N ALA A 95 3.33 -4.29 6.13
CA ALA A 95 4.55 -4.95 6.56
C ALA A 95 5.09 -5.79 5.41
N GLY A 96 6.33 -5.51 4.96
CA GLY A 96 6.96 -6.23 3.86
C GLY A 96 7.50 -7.58 4.30
N MET A 97 7.13 -8.67 3.60
CA MET A 97 7.57 -10.03 3.91
C MET A 97 7.48 -10.94 2.71
N PHE A 98 8.08 -12.11 2.83
CA PHE A 98 7.93 -13.18 1.83
C PHE A 98 6.84 -14.17 2.24
N MET A 99 6.19 -14.75 1.24
CA MET A 99 5.41 -15.97 1.40
C MET A 99 6.00 -17.08 0.54
N VAL A 100 6.17 -18.24 1.15
CA VAL A 100 6.59 -19.50 0.52
C VAL A 100 5.49 -20.52 0.65
N LYS A 101 5.56 -21.65 -0.08
CA LYS A 101 4.69 -22.81 0.23
C LYS A 101 4.97 -23.29 1.66
N ALA A 102 3.97 -23.80 2.36
CA ALA A 102 4.12 -24.23 3.74
C ALA A 102 5.15 -25.36 3.91
N ASP A 103 5.30 -26.22 2.91
CA ASP A 103 6.28 -27.32 2.85
C ASP A 103 7.70 -26.89 2.40
N SER A 104 7.90 -25.61 2.04
CA SER A 104 9.20 -25.08 1.65
C SER A 104 10.26 -25.34 2.73
N PRO A 105 11.50 -25.71 2.38
CA PRO A 105 12.62 -25.83 3.34
C PRO A 105 13.11 -24.49 3.86
N CYS A 106 12.87 -23.37 3.13
CA CYS A 106 13.33 -22.04 3.53
C CYS A 106 12.61 -21.56 4.79
N ARG A 107 13.34 -21.09 5.80
CA ARG A 107 12.82 -20.61 7.10
C ARG A 107 13.19 -19.15 7.40
N SER A 108 14.19 -18.63 6.71
CA SER A 108 14.74 -17.27 6.89
C SER A 108 14.93 -16.58 5.55
N ILE A 109 15.13 -15.26 5.58
CA ILE A 109 15.49 -14.50 4.37
C ILE A 109 16.80 -14.99 3.79
N SER A 110 17.76 -15.40 4.63
CA SER A 110 19.04 -15.96 4.20
C SER A 110 18.89 -17.25 3.39
N ASP A 111 17.90 -18.09 3.69
CA ASP A 111 17.64 -19.34 2.94
C ASP A 111 17.10 -19.08 1.52
N LEU A 112 16.61 -17.87 1.26
CA LEU A 112 16.13 -17.44 -0.04
C LEU A 112 17.22 -16.94 -0.97
N LYS A 113 18.45 -16.75 -0.48
CA LYS A 113 19.59 -16.32 -1.33
C LYS A 113 19.83 -17.31 -2.47
N GLY A 114 20.09 -16.76 -3.66
CA GLY A 114 20.29 -17.53 -4.88
C GLY A 114 19.05 -18.21 -5.44
N LYS A 115 17.86 -17.96 -4.86
CA LYS A 115 16.60 -18.58 -5.31
C LYS A 115 15.77 -17.62 -6.18
N PRO A 116 14.91 -18.16 -7.07
CA PRO A 116 13.99 -17.37 -7.85
C PRO A 116 12.91 -16.75 -6.95
N ILE A 117 12.78 -15.43 -7.00
CA ILE A 117 11.83 -14.65 -6.19
C ILE A 117 10.90 -13.85 -7.08
N ALA A 118 9.59 -14.02 -6.90
CA ALA A 118 8.57 -13.15 -7.48
C ALA A 118 8.45 -11.85 -6.66
N TRP A 119 9.15 -10.80 -7.10
CA TRP A 119 9.24 -9.53 -6.36
C TRP A 119 7.99 -8.64 -6.50
N GLY A 120 7.14 -8.89 -7.48
CA GLY A 120 5.96 -8.09 -7.81
C GLY A 120 6.12 -7.28 -9.08
N ALA A 121 5.11 -6.46 -9.40
CA ALA A 121 5.11 -5.64 -10.61
C ALA A 121 6.20 -4.56 -10.54
N ALA A 122 6.93 -4.37 -11.65
CA ALA A 122 8.14 -3.53 -11.71
C ALA A 122 7.93 -2.08 -11.22
N SER A 123 6.75 -1.49 -11.45
CA SER A 123 6.41 -0.13 -10.98
C SER A 123 5.70 -0.10 -9.62
N SER A 124 5.56 -1.25 -8.96
CA SER A 124 4.90 -1.37 -7.66
C SER A 124 5.72 -0.71 -6.55
N GLY A 125 5.05 -0.10 -5.58
CA GLY A 125 5.69 0.37 -4.36
C GLY A 125 6.31 -0.74 -3.53
N PHE A 126 5.80 -1.99 -3.60
CA PHE A 126 6.43 -3.13 -2.93
C PHE A 126 7.86 -3.43 -3.42
N ILE A 127 8.21 -3.10 -4.67
CA ILE A 127 9.59 -3.17 -5.16
C ILE A 127 10.48 -2.17 -4.41
N VAL A 128 9.95 -0.98 -4.16
CA VAL A 128 10.68 0.06 -3.41
C VAL A 128 10.89 -0.37 -1.96
N LEU A 129 9.84 -0.91 -1.30
CA LEU A 129 9.96 -1.48 0.04
C LEU A 129 10.98 -2.64 0.08
N ALA A 130 10.91 -3.57 -0.89
CA ALA A 130 11.86 -4.67 -0.98
C ALA A 130 13.31 -4.17 -1.06
N ARG A 131 13.57 -3.16 -1.88
CA ARG A 131 14.90 -2.55 -2.02
C ARG A 131 15.40 -1.99 -0.69
N TYR A 132 14.59 -1.25 0.05
CA TYR A 132 14.97 -0.71 1.35
C TYR A 132 15.19 -1.81 2.40
N VAL A 133 14.32 -2.83 2.43
CA VAL A 133 14.47 -3.96 3.36
C VAL A 133 15.73 -4.75 3.06
N MET A 134 15.97 -5.12 1.79
CA MET A 134 17.18 -5.86 1.39
C MET A 134 18.44 -5.03 1.66
N ASP A 135 18.45 -3.74 1.29
CA ASP A 135 19.59 -2.86 1.56
C ASP A 135 19.87 -2.71 3.08
N GLY A 136 18.85 -2.64 3.92
CA GLY A 136 18.98 -2.65 5.38
C GLY A 136 19.58 -3.95 5.93
N LEU A 137 19.38 -5.06 5.23
CA LEU A 137 19.98 -6.37 5.53
C LEU A 137 21.36 -6.55 4.92
N GLY A 138 21.86 -5.59 4.12
CA GLY A 138 23.10 -5.72 3.37
C GLY A 138 23.00 -6.70 2.19
N LEU A 139 21.78 -6.84 1.64
CA LEU A 139 21.46 -7.69 0.49
C LEU A 139 21.05 -6.83 -0.70
N ASP A 140 21.25 -7.36 -1.90
CA ASP A 140 20.80 -6.77 -3.16
C ASP A 140 19.83 -7.70 -3.88
N MET A 141 18.69 -7.16 -4.32
CA MET A 141 17.64 -7.95 -4.96
C MET A 141 18.08 -8.64 -6.25
N LYS A 142 19.07 -8.08 -6.96
CA LYS A 142 19.55 -8.60 -8.25
C LYS A 142 20.77 -9.49 -8.12
N GLN A 143 21.62 -9.24 -7.10
CA GLN A 143 22.88 -9.95 -6.92
C GLN A 143 22.74 -11.15 -5.98
N ASP A 144 21.90 -11.02 -4.93
CA ASP A 144 21.75 -12.08 -3.93
C ASP A 144 20.57 -13.03 -4.24
N PHE A 145 19.75 -12.74 -5.24
CA PHE A 145 18.57 -13.53 -5.61
C PHE A 145 18.48 -13.66 -7.13
N GLU A 146 17.66 -14.61 -7.61
CA GLU A 146 17.22 -14.67 -9.01
C GLU A 146 15.89 -13.87 -9.13
N PRO A 147 15.94 -12.62 -9.64
CA PRO A 147 14.77 -11.73 -9.57
C PRO A 147 13.78 -11.96 -10.71
N HIS A 148 12.52 -12.21 -10.37
CA HIS A 148 11.40 -12.19 -11.30
C HIS A 148 10.55 -10.95 -11.02
N LEU A 149 10.65 -9.95 -11.91
CA LEU A 149 9.74 -8.82 -11.94
C LEU A 149 8.50 -9.21 -12.77
N LEU A 150 7.34 -8.92 -12.25
CA LEU A 150 6.06 -9.31 -12.84
C LEU A 150 5.46 -8.17 -13.66
N GLU A 151 4.59 -8.49 -14.60
CA GLU A 151 3.73 -7.50 -15.25
C GLU A 151 2.58 -7.09 -14.34
N LYS A 152 1.99 -8.06 -13.63
CA LYS A 152 0.88 -7.87 -12.70
C LYS A 152 1.17 -8.61 -11.39
N ALA A 153 0.67 -8.07 -10.29
CA ALA A 153 0.80 -8.74 -8.98
C ALA A 153 0.19 -10.15 -8.97
N GLY A 154 -0.90 -10.34 -9.70
CA GLY A 154 -1.60 -11.63 -9.82
C GLY A 154 -0.81 -12.73 -10.56
N ASP A 155 0.30 -12.40 -11.23
CA ASP A 155 1.13 -13.40 -11.94
C ASP A 155 2.06 -14.17 -10.98
N GLY A 156 2.29 -13.63 -9.78
CA GLY A 156 3.21 -14.22 -8.81
C GLY A 156 2.74 -15.52 -8.14
N PRO A 157 1.50 -15.62 -7.64
CA PRO A 157 1.02 -16.81 -6.96
C PRO A 157 1.18 -18.11 -7.76
N PRO A 158 0.83 -18.17 -9.07
CA PRO A 158 1.09 -19.38 -9.86
C PRO A 158 2.56 -19.77 -9.87
N MET A 159 3.49 -18.82 -9.92
CA MET A 159 4.93 -19.11 -9.94
C MET A 159 5.40 -19.77 -8.63
N VAL A 160 4.84 -19.37 -7.48
CA VAL A 160 5.15 -19.99 -6.20
C VAL A 160 4.51 -21.37 -6.11
N LEU A 161 3.25 -21.49 -6.52
CA LEU A 161 2.49 -22.76 -6.43
C LEU A 161 3.09 -23.86 -7.30
N ASP A 162 3.55 -23.54 -8.51
CA ASP A 162 4.16 -24.48 -9.45
C ASP A 162 5.70 -24.63 -9.29
N GLY A 163 6.31 -23.86 -8.38
CA GLY A 163 7.73 -23.98 -8.04
C GLY A 163 8.68 -23.19 -8.95
N ARG A 164 8.19 -22.37 -9.89
CA ARG A 164 9.02 -21.44 -10.68
C ARG A 164 9.60 -20.29 -9.84
N ALA A 165 8.97 -19.96 -8.73
CA ALA A 165 9.51 -19.07 -7.72
C ALA A 165 9.51 -19.77 -6.35
N ALA A 166 10.60 -19.62 -5.60
CA ALA A 166 10.71 -20.14 -4.25
C ALA A 166 9.86 -19.34 -3.25
N ALA A 167 9.68 -18.05 -3.50
CA ALA A 167 8.91 -17.14 -2.68
C ALA A 167 8.31 -16.00 -3.49
N MET A 168 7.29 -15.38 -2.93
CA MET A 168 6.76 -14.09 -3.40
C MET A 168 6.92 -13.04 -2.32
N TRP A 169 7.39 -11.85 -2.71
CA TRP A 169 7.46 -10.67 -1.86
C TRP A 169 6.15 -9.89 -1.91
N GLY A 170 5.71 -9.36 -0.77
CA GLY A 170 4.53 -8.52 -0.66
C GLY A 170 4.25 -8.12 0.78
N GLY A 171 2.99 -7.81 1.09
CA GLY A 171 2.63 -7.46 2.47
C GLY A 171 1.18 -7.00 2.64
N GLY A 172 0.86 -6.71 3.90
CA GLY A 172 -0.47 -6.26 4.31
C GLY A 172 -1.45 -7.39 4.61
N VAL A 173 -2.53 -7.04 5.31
CA VAL A 173 -3.62 -7.96 5.65
C VAL A 173 -4.45 -8.28 4.42
N GLY A 174 -4.79 -9.55 4.18
CA GLY A 174 -5.71 -9.94 3.11
C GLY A 174 -5.23 -9.62 1.69
N TRP A 175 -3.93 -9.40 1.48
CA TRP A 175 -3.40 -9.11 0.14
C TRP A 175 -3.67 -10.28 -0.82
N PRO A 176 -4.37 -10.03 -1.98
CA PRO A 176 -4.88 -11.10 -2.83
C PRO A 176 -3.84 -12.13 -3.27
N PRO A 177 -2.59 -11.76 -3.68
CA PRO A 177 -1.57 -12.74 -4.02
C PRO A 177 -1.21 -13.69 -2.87
N PHE A 178 -1.04 -13.18 -1.65
CA PHE A 178 -0.76 -14.02 -0.48
C PHE A 178 -1.95 -14.91 -0.13
N THR A 179 -3.17 -14.39 -0.24
CA THR A 179 -4.39 -15.19 -0.05
C THR A 179 -4.45 -16.36 -1.04
N SER A 180 -4.06 -16.15 -2.29
CA SER A 180 -4.03 -17.19 -3.32
C SER A 180 -3.02 -18.28 -3.00
N ILE A 181 -1.82 -17.93 -2.53
CA ILE A 181 -0.79 -18.91 -2.11
C ILE A 181 -1.27 -19.67 -0.87
N ALA A 182 -1.78 -18.95 0.14
CA ALA A 182 -2.24 -19.55 1.41
C ALA A 182 -3.42 -20.54 1.22
N LYS A 183 -4.28 -20.27 0.23
CA LYS A 183 -5.38 -21.17 -0.17
C LYS A 183 -4.95 -22.30 -1.12
N GLY A 184 -3.73 -22.28 -1.61
CA GLY A 184 -3.18 -23.32 -2.48
C GLY A 184 -3.08 -24.69 -1.77
N PRO A 185 -2.86 -25.79 -2.51
CA PRO A 185 -2.87 -27.15 -1.97
C PRO A 185 -1.86 -27.39 -0.82
N ALA A 186 -0.69 -26.76 -0.89
CA ALA A 186 0.35 -26.87 0.15
C ALA A 186 0.15 -25.86 1.30
N GLY A 187 -0.75 -24.89 1.16
CA GLY A 187 -0.81 -23.73 2.04
C GLY A 187 0.37 -22.77 1.87
N GLY A 188 0.36 -21.70 2.65
CA GLY A 188 1.43 -20.69 2.66
C GLY A 188 2.07 -20.53 4.03
N ARG A 189 3.35 -20.11 4.05
CA ARG A 189 4.08 -19.75 5.26
C ARG A 189 4.87 -18.48 5.03
N PHE A 190 4.83 -17.60 6.01
CA PHE A 190 5.56 -16.34 5.97
C PHE A 190 7.02 -16.48 6.37
N ILE A 191 7.86 -15.66 5.73
CA ILE A 191 9.24 -15.39 6.13
C ILE A 191 9.37 -13.88 6.23
N GLY A 192 9.47 -13.38 7.47
CA GLY A 192 9.77 -11.98 7.78
C GLY A 192 11.19 -11.83 8.32
N PRO A 193 11.68 -10.60 8.46
CA PRO A 193 12.95 -10.33 9.14
C PRO A 193 12.83 -10.66 10.64
N SER A 194 13.89 -11.19 11.22
CA SER A 194 14.03 -11.38 12.67
C SER A 194 14.08 -10.03 13.40
N ALA A 195 13.90 -10.03 14.72
CA ALA A 195 13.97 -8.81 15.53
C ALA A 195 15.27 -8.02 15.32
N LYS A 196 16.42 -8.71 15.26
CA LYS A 196 17.73 -8.09 15.00
C LYS A 196 17.83 -7.53 13.57
N GLU A 197 17.25 -8.20 12.61
CA GLU A 197 17.18 -7.72 11.23
C GLU A 197 16.30 -6.49 11.11
N ILE A 198 15.16 -6.44 11.81
CA ILE A 198 14.31 -5.26 11.91
C ILE A 198 15.10 -4.06 12.45
N GLU A 199 15.86 -4.25 13.55
CA GLU A 199 16.70 -3.20 14.11
C GLU A 199 17.75 -2.69 13.11
N ARG A 200 18.40 -3.59 12.36
CA ARG A 200 19.35 -3.22 11.32
C ARG A 200 18.71 -2.40 10.21
N ILE A 201 17.54 -2.86 9.73
CA ILE A 201 16.79 -2.15 8.69
C ILE A 201 16.43 -0.74 9.18
N GLN A 202 15.89 -0.60 10.39
CA GLN A 202 15.47 0.69 10.94
C GLN A 202 16.66 1.62 11.29
N THR A 203 17.83 1.07 11.64
CA THR A 203 19.05 1.85 11.83
C THR A 203 19.49 2.52 10.53
N LYS A 204 19.38 1.82 9.40
CA LYS A 204 19.75 2.37 8.08
C LYS A 204 18.62 3.20 7.45
N HIS A 205 17.38 2.79 7.65
CA HIS A 205 16.19 3.38 7.04
C HIS A 205 15.15 3.72 8.12
N SER A 206 15.41 4.79 8.88
CA SER A 206 14.60 5.17 10.07
C SER A 206 13.16 5.58 9.75
N PHE A 207 12.84 5.88 8.50
CA PHE A 207 11.46 6.17 8.08
C PHE A 207 10.58 4.92 8.03
N LEU A 208 11.16 3.72 7.87
CA LEU A 208 10.44 2.46 7.99
C LEU A 208 10.09 2.18 9.45
N LYS A 209 8.84 1.85 9.70
CA LYS A 209 8.37 1.56 11.05
C LYS A 209 8.16 0.06 11.23
N ARG A 210 8.34 -0.42 12.46
CA ARG A 210 7.93 -1.77 12.82
C ARG A 210 6.44 -1.91 12.59
N SER A 211 6.03 -2.99 11.96
CA SER A 211 4.65 -3.27 11.63
C SER A 211 4.38 -4.76 11.81
N THR A 212 3.23 -5.08 12.37
CA THR A 212 2.82 -6.45 12.69
C THR A 212 1.68 -6.86 11.76
N LEU A 213 1.85 -8.00 11.08
CA LEU A 213 0.74 -8.71 10.47
C LEU A 213 0.02 -9.50 11.57
N PRO A 214 -1.24 -9.19 11.93
CA PRO A 214 -1.95 -9.88 13.00
C PRO A 214 -2.10 -11.38 12.75
N ALA A 215 -2.16 -12.17 13.80
CA ALA A 215 -2.50 -13.59 13.71
C ALA A 215 -3.87 -13.78 13.04
N GLY A 216 -4.01 -14.83 12.22
CA GLY A 216 -5.26 -15.11 11.53
C GLY A 216 -5.54 -14.23 10.31
N SER A 217 -4.61 -13.37 9.90
CA SER A 217 -4.75 -12.56 8.67
C SER A 217 -4.83 -13.41 7.39
N TYR A 218 -4.34 -14.65 7.44
CA TYR A 218 -4.36 -15.60 6.33
C TYR A 218 -4.64 -17.02 6.80
N PRO A 219 -5.21 -17.88 5.94
CA PRO A 219 -5.38 -19.30 6.24
C PRO A 219 -4.07 -19.96 6.68
N GLY A 220 -4.10 -20.68 7.80
CA GLY A 220 -2.93 -21.38 8.37
C GLY A 220 -1.94 -20.51 9.14
N GLN A 221 -2.12 -19.21 9.20
CA GLN A 221 -1.27 -18.30 9.99
C GLN A 221 -1.81 -18.20 11.43
N SER A 222 -1.18 -18.90 12.36
CA SER A 222 -1.61 -18.98 13.77
C SER A 222 -1.01 -17.88 14.67
N GLY A 223 0.11 -17.30 14.29
CA GLY A 223 0.81 -16.26 15.07
C GLY A 223 1.01 -14.95 14.30
N PRO A 224 1.28 -13.84 15.01
CA PRO A 224 1.62 -12.57 14.39
C PRO A 224 2.97 -12.66 13.66
N ILE A 225 3.15 -11.86 12.62
CA ILE A 225 4.43 -11.74 11.90
C ILE A 225 4.91 -10.30 12.01
N GLU A 226 6.08 -10.13 12.62
CA GLU A 226 6.74 -8.83 12.71
C GLU A 226 7.55 -8.53 11.45
N SER A 227 7.53 -7.30 11.02
CA SER A 227 8.36 -6.79 9.93
C SER A 227 8.51 -5.27 10.02
N VAL A 228 8.88 -4.66 8.91
CA VAL A 228 8.91 -3.21 8.72
C VAL A 228 8.09 -2.82 7.51
N GLY A 229 7.59 -1.61 7.52
CA GLY A 229 6.84 -1.05 6.42
C GLY A 229 6.47 0.40 6.65
N SER A 230 5.53 0.85 5.85
CA SER A 230 4.99 2.20 5.94
C SER A 230 3.48 2.19 5.68
N TRP A 231 2.87 3.34 5.81
CA TRP A 231 1.47 3.54 5.47
C TRP A 231 1.35 4.02 4.02
N PRO A 232 0.64 3.30 3.16
CA PRO A 232 0.18 3.86 1.89
C PRO A 232 -0.83 4.97 2.10
N PHE A 233 -0.87 5.88 1.14
CA PHE A 233 -1.77 7.02 1.15
C PHE A 233 -2.62 7.08 -0.12
N VAL A 234 -3.81 7.64 0.01
CA VAL A 234 -4.48 8.31 -1.10
C VAL A 234 -3.87 9.70 -1.18
N LEU A 235 -3.06 9.92 -2.22
CA LEU A 235 -2.47 11.23 -2.51
C LEU A 235 -3.32 11.98 -3.53
N ALA A 236 -3.30 13.30 -3.45
CA ALA A 236 -3.83 14.22 -4.43
C ALA A 236 -2.75 15.22 -4.84
N ARG A 237 -2.94 15.88 -5.99
CA ARG A 237 -2.19 17.10 -6.31
C ARG A 237 -2.65 18.25 -5.40
N ALA A 238 -1.75 19.16 -5.05
CA ALA A 238 -2.06 20.29 -4.17
C ALA A 238 -3.13 21.25 -4.76
N SER A 239 -3.33 21.21 -6.08
CA SER A 239 -4.35 21.99 -6.79
C SER A 239 -5.74 21.36 -6.79
N LEU A 240 -5.93 20.19 -6.18
CA LEU A 240 -7.28 19.66 -5.95
C LEU A 240 -8.06 20.67 -5.11
N PRO A 241 -9.31 21.06 -5.48
CA PRO A 241 -10.07 22.03 -4.71
C PRO A 241 -10.30 21.60 -3.26
N ASP A 242 -10.15 22.54 -2.32
CA ASP A 242 -10.30 22.28 -0.87
C ASP A 242 -11.67 21.68 -0.52
N ASP A 243 -12.74 22.09 -1.21
CA ASP A 243 -14.07 21.54 -0.99
C ASP A 243 -14.17 20.06 -1.42
N VAL A 244 -13.46 19.68 -2.48
CA VAL A 244 -13.40 18.27 -2.93
C VAL A 244 -12.65 17.43 -1.90
N ALA A 245 -11.48 17.87 -1.45
CA ALA A 245 -10.71 17.18 -0.42
C ALA A 245 -11.46 17.09 0.91
N TYR A 246 -12.16 18.15 1.30
CA TYR A 246 -13.05 18.16 2.47
C TYR A 246 -14.17 17.10 2.35
N ARG A 247 -14.85 17.04 1.19
CA ARG A 247 -15.90 16.05 0.95
C ARG A 247 -15.37 14.61 0.95
N LEU A 248 -14.17 14.38 0.38
CA LEU A 248 -13.51 13.07 0.42
C LEU A 248 -13.24 12.63 1.86
N ALA A 249 -12.67 13.50 2.70
CA ALA A 249 -12.41 13.20 4.12
C ALA A 249 -13.71 12.93 4.89
N ARG A 250 -14.75 13.74 4.66
CA ARG A 250 -16.05 13.56 5.27
C ARG A 250 -16.73 12.26 4.83
N ALA A 251 -16.67 11.94 3.54
CA ALA A 251 -17.24 10.71 2.99
C ALA A 251 -16.54 9.47 3.54
N LEU A 252 -15.19 9.49 3.66
CA LEU A 252 -14.43 8.41 4.30
C LEU A 252 -14.86 8.25 5.76
N HIS A 253 -14.89 9.32 6.54
CA HIS A 253 -15.25 9.27 7.96
C HIS A 253 -16.66 8.71 8.17
N LYS A 254 -17.64 9.16 7.38
CA LYS A 254 -19.03 8.67 7.45
C LYS A 254 -19.20 7.25 6.92
N GLY A 255 -18.45 6.89 5.88
CA GLY A 255 -18.52 5.58 5.22
C GLY A 255 -17.57 4.54 5.82
N HIS A 256 -16.75 4.89 6.81
CA HIS A 256 -15.68 4.02 7.33
C HIS A 256 -16.17 2.63 7.74
N ALA A 257 -17.27 2.55 8.51
CA ALA A 257 -17.81 1.25 8.94
C ALA A 257 -18.26 0.38 7.76
N ALA A 258 -18.86 0.97 6.72
CA ALA A 258 -19.25 0.26 5.51
C ALA A 258 -18.04 -0.21 4.71
N LEU A 259 -16.98 0.60 4.63
CA LEU A 259 -15.74 0.25 3.96
C LEU A 259 -15.02 -0.89 4.71
N ALA A 260 -14.90 -0.80 6.04
CA ALA A 260 -14.31 -1.83 6.88
C ALA A 260 -15.07 -3.16 6.82
N ALA A 261 -16.39 -3.12 6.62
CA ALA A 261 -17.19 -4.33 6.42
C ALA A 261 -16.96 -4.99 5.04
N LYS A 262 -16.52 -4.23 4.02
CA LYS A 262 -16.19 -4.75 2.69
C LYS A 262 -14.77 -5.27 2.60
N ILE A 263 -13.83 -4.65 3.30
CA ILE A 263 -12.40 -4.97 3.30
C ILE A 263 -11.81 -4.81 4.69
N ASP A 264 -11.27 -5.90 5.25
CA ASP A 264 -10.69 -5.91 6.60
C ASP A 264 -9.57 -4.87 6.78
N GLN A 265 -8.75 -4.65 5.77
CA GLN A 265 -7.67 -3.65 5.77
C GLN A 265 -8.19 -2.24 6.05
N ALA A 266 -9.39 -1.92 5.60
CA ALA A 266 -9.95 -0.58 5.75
C ALA A 266 -10.39 -0.23 7.18
N GLN A 267 -10.33 -1.17 8.13
CA GLN A 267 -10.48 -0.86 9.55
C GLN A 267 -9.46 0.21 10.01
N GLU A 268 -8.28 0.22 9.39
CA GLU A 268 -7.24 1.20 9.67
C GLU A 268 -7.39 2.53 8.90
N SER A 269 -8.31 2.62 7.92
CA SER A 269 -8.47 3.80 7.06
C SER A 269 -9.25 4.92 7.76
N THR A 270 -8.65 5.49 8.80
CA THR A 270 -9.26 6.53 9.64
C THR A 270 -8.52 7.87 9.50
N LEU A 271 -9.18 8.97 9.91
CA LEU A 271 -8.54 10.28 9.94
C LEU A 271 -7.50 10.39 11.05
N GLU A 272 -7.68 9.67 12.16
CA GLU A 272 -6.72 9.55 13.25
C GLU A 272 -5.41 8.91 12.75
N ASN A 273 -5.52 7.78 12.03
CA ASN A 273 -4.37 7.11 11.45
C ASN A 273 -3.73 7.96 10.34
N THR A 274 -4.53 8.72 9.59
CA THR A 274 -4.01 9.69 8.60
C THR A 274 -3.14 10.73 9.26
N LEU A 275 -3.59 11.29 10.39
CA LEU A 275 -2.82 12.28 11.16
C LEU A 275 -1.54 11.68 11.75
N ALA A 276 -1.62 10.44 12.25
CA ALA A 276 -0.48 9.75 12.86
C ALA A 276 0.56 9.27 11.82
N ALA A 277 0.12 8.86 10.63
CA ALA A 277 0.97 8.32 9.57
C ALA A 277 1.61 9.42 8.69
N ALA A 278 1.01 10.59 8.59
CA ALA A 278 1.53 11.69 7.78
C ALA A 278 2.92 12.11 8.29
N PRO A 279 3.94 12.23 7.40
CA PRO A 279 5.29 12.64 7.78
C PRO A 279 5.29 14.01 8.48
N THR A 280 4.49 14.93 7.98
CA THR A 280 4.25 16.25 8.57
C THR A 280 2.80 16.66 8.31
N ARG A 281 2.25 17.52 9.18
CA ARG A 281 0.85 17.94 9.10
C ARG A 281 0.54 18.77 7.85
N ASP A 282 1.49 19.53 7.36
CA ASP A 282 1.37 20.37 6.16
C ASP A 282 1.30 19.56 4.85
N LEU A 283 1.68 18.29 4.89
CA LEU A 283 1.44 17.36 3.78
C LEU A 283 -0.01 16.89 3.67
N ILE A 284 -0.82 17.03 4.73
CA ILE A 284 -2.24 16.74 4.67
C ILE A 284 -2.94 17.88 3.93
N HIS A 285 -3.83 17.53 3.01
CA HIS A 285 -4.55 18.52 2.18
C HIS A 285 -5.33 19.52 3.06
N PRO A 286 -5.31 20.83 2.76
CA PRO A 286 -6.02 21.84 3.56
C PRO A 286 -7.50 21.56 3.77
N GLY A 287 -8.20 21.05 2.74
CA GLY A 287 -9.59 20.63 2.85
C GLY A 287 -9.82 19.47 3.84
N VAL A 288 -8.88 18.52 3.90
CA VAL A 288 -8.91 17.43 4.90
C VAL A 288 -8.69 17.99 6.30
N LEU A 289 -7.69 18.86 6.49
CA LEU A 289 -7.43 19.52 7.78
C LEU A 289 -8.63 20.36 8.24
N LYS A 290 -9.35 21.01 7.31
CA LYS A 290 -10.58 21.73 7.61
C LYS A 290 -11.63 20.80 8.22
N TYR A 291 -11.86 19.62 7.61
CA TYR A 291 -12.79 18.64 8.15
C TYR A 291 -12.34 18.08 9.51
N MET A 292 -11.04 17.78 9.67
CA MET A 292 -10.50 17.32 10.96
C MET A 292 -10.72 18.33 12.09
N ARG A 293 -10.65 19.65 11.81
CA ARG A 293 -10.98 20.70 12.79
C ARG A 293 -12.47 20.70 13.12
N GLU A 294 -13.35 20.56 12.13
CA GLU A 294 -14.80 20.54 12.33
C GLU A 294 -15.23 19.43 13.28
N ILE A 295 -14.62 18.24 13.16
CA ILE A 295 -14.89 17.11 14.07
C ILE A 295 -14.03 17.13 15.35
N SER A 296 -13.31 18.21 15.63
CA SER A 296 -12.46 18.41 16.81
C SER A 296 -11.32 17.38 16.95
N LEU A 297 -10.91 16.73 15.86
CA LEU A 297 -9.76 15.81 15.85
C LEU A 297 -8.43 16.58 16.00
N ILE A 298 -8.38 17.80 15.52
CA ILE A 298 -7.25 18.72 15.65
C ILE A 298 -7.73 20.12 16.04
N LYS A 299 -6.82 20.91 16.64
CA LYS A 299 -7.06 22.34 16.94
C LYS A 299 -6.86 23.20 15.71
#